data_becb09140f78e003a6f5054ae2006015
#
_entry.id   becb09140f78e003a6f5054ae2006015
#
_cell.length_a   1.000
_cell.length_b   1.000
_cell.length_c   1.000
_cell.angle_alpha   90.00
_cell.angle_beta   90.00
_cell.angle_gamma   90.00
#
_symmetry.space_group_name_H-M   'P 1'
#
loop_
_entity.id
_entity.type
_entity.pdbx_description
1 polymer ?
#
loop_
_entity_poly.entity_id
_entity_poly.type
_entity_poly.pdbx_seq_one_letter_code
_entity_poly.pdbx_strand_id
1 'polypeptide(L)'
;MFSWIRVSSLVVPLACLLVVPVQAQNSEQLEVGPPPLHRVAPPAALASPAELESRGDELRTEKNYLDAVDYYQAALRGRQDNATLINKIGICQLMMQHYKQAKKSFERALHADRNHADAYNNLGVTYYAVHNYNAAIKQYQKAIAIKNDAASFYSNMGTAYFGKRQFVQAIQCYENAVELDPEIFDRSSHAGLQAKLPSPEDRAHYDFVLAKLYARAGENERSLRYLKKAMEEGYRGIKDVYKDGEFSTLRKDPRFTELMAAKTLAIPD
;
A
#
# COMPACT_ATOMS: atom_id res chain seq x y z
N MET A 1 -41.33 86.28 10.49
CA MET A 1 -41.52 86.07 11.91
C MET A 1 -40.55 84.99 12.31
N PHE A 2 -39.49 85.40 13.01
CA PHE A 2 -38.41 84.46 13.39
C PHE A 2 -38.59 84.08 14.84
N SER A 3 -38.71 82.81 15.15
CA SER A 3 -38.73 82.32 16.51
C SER A 3 -37.39 81.61 16.81
N TRP A 4 -36.70 82.16 17.85
CA TRP A 4 -35.43 81.66 18.34
C TRP A 4 -35.67 80.50 19.33
N ILE A 5 -35.12 79.35 19.04
CA ILE A 5 -35.10 78.25 20.06
C ILE A 5 -33.68 78.21 20.66
N ARG A 6 -33.69 78.39 22.03
CA ARG A 6 -32.51 78.36 22.89
C ARG A 6 -31.98 76.92 22.94
N VAL A 7 -30.70 76.72 22.66
CA VAL A 7 -30.01 75.49 22.92
C VAL A 7 -29.43 75.56 24.37
N SER A 8 -29.89 74.72 25.20
CA SER A 8 -29.35 74.54 26.59
C SER A 8 -28.13 73.59 26.50
N SER A 9 -26.99 74.12 26.91
CA SER A 9 -25.75 73.35 27.04
C SER A 9 -25.78 72.40 28.19
N LEU A 10 -25.88 71.10 27.96
CA LEU A 10 -25.67 70.07 28.97
C LEU A 10 -24.18 69.75 29.04
N VAL A 11 -23.52 70.10 30.10
CA VAL A 11 -22.14 69.71 30.41
C VAL A 11 -22.20 68.27 30.94
N VAL A 12 -21.68 67.35 30.17
CA VAL A 12 -21.48 65.95 30.58
C VAL A 12 -20.06 65.82 31.17
N PRO A 13 -19.92 65.31 32.38
CA PRO A 13 -18.62 65.12 33.00
C PRO A 13 -17.84 64.04 32.25
N LEU A 14 -16.61 64.37 31.93
CA LEU A 14 -15.63 63.45 31.31
C LEU A 14 -15.26 62.34 32.29
N ALA A 15 -15.86 61.20 32.15
CA ALA A 15 -15.45 59.97 32.88
C ALA A 15 -14.12 59.49 32.25
N CYS A 16 -13.07 59.58 33.06
CA CYS A 16 -11.79 58.94 32.72
C CYS A 16 -12.00 57.42 32.60
N LEU A 17 -12.14 56.93 31.39
CA LEU A 17 -12.01 55.52 31.07
C LEU A 17 -10.53 55.14 31.22
N LEU A 18 -10.21 54.45 32.32
CA LEU A 18 -8.99 53.70 32.47
C LEU A 18 -8.96 52.60 31.40
N VAL A 19 -8.20 52.83 30.36
CA VAL A 19 -7.87 51.81 29.37
C VAL A 19 -6.94 50.85 30.06
N VAL A 20 -7.47 49.74 30.56
CA VAL A 20 -6.69 48.58 30.96
C VAL A 20 -6.09 47.99 29.65
N PRO A 21 -4.78 47.85 29.52
CA PRO A 21 -4.23 47.19 28.36
C PRO A 21 -4.73 45.74 28.40
N VAL A 22 -5.56 45.37 27.45
CA VAL A 22 -5.85 43.96 27.13
C VAL A 22 -4.53 43.37 26.74
N GLN A 23 -3.93 42.63 27.67
CA GLN A 23 -2.83 41.73 27.31
C GLN A 23 -3.35 40.87 26.16
N ALA A 24 -2.75 41.04 25.00
CA ALA A 24 -2.91 40.11 23.88
C ALA A 24 -2.55 38.72 24.42
N GLN A 25 -3.57 37.93 24.73
CA GLN A 25 -3.40 36.50 24.85
C GLN A 25 -2.82 36.05 23.50
N ASN A 26 -1.58 35.64 23.53
CA ASN A 26 -0.99 34.89 22.46
C ASN A 26 -1.94 33.70 22.18
N SER A 27 -2.81 33.88 21.20
CA SER A 27 -3.41 32.76 20.53
C SER A 27 -2.22 32.01 19.93
N GLU A 28 -1.73 31.01 20.62
CA GLU A 28 -1.00 29.93 19.97
C GLU A 28 -1.94 29.43 18.86
N GLN A 29 -1.71 29.96 17.68
CA GLN A 29 -2.22 29.35 16.47
C GLN A 29 -1.62 27.96 16.49
N LEU A 30 -2.46 26.97 16.87
CA LEU A 30 -2.16 25.58 16.56
C LEU A 30 -1.96 25.53 15.06
N GLU A 31 -0.69 25.58 14.64
CA GLU A 31 -0.30 25.17 13.30
C GLU A 31 -0.71 23.71 13.16
N VAL A 32 -1.91 23.49 12.60
CA VAL A 32 -2.35 22.17 12.14
C VAL A 32 -1.65 21.90 10.80
N GLY A 33 -0.31 21.92 10.85
CA GLY A 33 0.54 21.33 9.84
C GLY A 33 0.70 19.84 10.12
N PRO A 34 1.04 19.02 9.12
CA PRO A 34 1.46 17.66 9.40
C PRO A 34 2.59 17.72 10.44
N PRO A 35 2.62 16.79 11.42
CA PRO A 35 3.64 16.81 12.45
C PRO A 35 5.02 16.90 11.78
N PRO A 36 5.96 17.68 12.34
CA PRO A 36 7.28 17.80 11.75
C PRO A 36 7.85 16.39 11.57
N LEU A 37 8.28 16.07 10.36
CA LEU A 37 8.92 14.79 10.04
C LEU A 37 10.11 14.67 10.98
N HIS A 38 10.03 13.76 11.94
CA HIS A 38 11.16 13.45 12.81
C HIS A 38 12.24 12.82 11.94
N ARG A 39 13.23 13.62 11.58
CA ARG A 39 14.37 13.13 10.84
C ARG A 39 15.46 12.69 11.82
N VAL A 40 16.01 11.51 11.57
CA VAL A 40 17.18 11.03 12.32
C VAL A 40 18.43 11.85 11.97
N ALA A 41 19.50 11.71 12.77
CA ALA A 41 20.78 12.32 12.45
C ALA A 41 21.23 11.98 11.02
N PRO A 42 21.85 12.91 10.29
CA PRO A 42 22.33 12.65 8.94
C PRO A 42 23.42 11.58 8.95
N PRO A 43 23.62 10.86 7.80
CA PRO A 43 24.69 9.87 7.68
C PRO A 43 26.06 10.45 8.01
N ALA A 44 26.81 9.78 8.89
CA ALA A 44 28.14 10.22 9.28
C ALA A 44 29.11 10.19 8.08
N ALA A 45 29.91 11.23 7.91
CA ALA A 45 30.78 11.39 6.76
C ALA A 45 31.85 10.28 6.63
N LEU A 46 32.26 9.69 7.76
CA LEU A 46 33.31 8.65 7.85
C LEU A 46 32.76 7.23 8.00
N ALA A 47 31.44 7.05 8.03
CA ALA A 47 30.86 5.72 8.12
C ALA A 47 31.10 4.90 6.84
N SER A 48 31.36 3.61 7.02
CA SER A 48 31.56 2.71 5.90
C SER A 48 30.27 2.51 5.09
N PRO A 49 30.36 2.20 3.81
CA PRO A 49 29.18 1.92 2.99
C PRO A 49 28.29 0.79 3.53
N ALA A 50 28.89 -0.22 4.19
CA ALA A 50 28.15 -1.32 4.80
C ALA A 50 27.35 -0.87 6.04
N GLU A 51 27.94 -0.06 6.90
CA GLU A 51 27.26 0.53 8.06
C GLU A 51 26.11 1.44 7.62
N LEU A 52 26.33 2.26 6.59
CA LEU A 52 25.32 3.14 6.03
C LEU A 52 24.15 2.33 5.41
N GLU A 53 24.45 1.25 4.70
CA GLU A 53 23.44 0.34 4.13
C GLU A 53 22.63 -0.33 5.24
N SER A 54 23.30 -0.88 6.27
CA SER A 54 22.65 -1.53 7.42
C SER A 54 21.69 -0.56 8.13
N ARG A 55 22.14 0.65 8.41
CA ARG A 55 21.28 1.67 9.04
C ARG A 55 20.12 2.08 8.14
N GLY A 56 20.34 2.16 6.85
CA GLY A 56 19.26 2.36 5.86
C GLY A 56 18.22 1.24 5.89
N ASP A 57 18.63 -0.02 6.04
CA ASP A 57 17.72 -1.18 6.15
C ASP A 57 16.89 -1.12 7.45
N GLU A 58 17.50 -0.74 8.58
CA GLU A 58 16.79 -0.52 9.85
C GLU A 58 15.72 0.58 9.69
N LEU A 59 16.11 1.75 9.19
CA LEU A 59 15.20 2.87 8.96
C LEU A 59 14.05 2.51 8.02
N ARG A 60 14.32 1.73 6.97
CA ARG A 60 13.29 1.23 6.07
C ARG A 60 12.31 0.30 6.79
N THR A 61 12.79 -0.55 7.69
CA THR A 61 11.97 -1.44 8.51
C THR A 61 11.10 -0.65 9.48
N GLU A 62 11.64 0.41 10.05
CA GLU A 62 10.92 1.38 10.90
C GLU A 62 9.95 2.28 10.10
N LYS A 63 9.90 2.14 8.76
CA LYS A 63 9.13 2.98 7.83
C LYS A 63 9.59 4.43 7.73
N ASN A 64 10.79 4.74 8.19
CA ASN A 64 11.45 6.03 8.05
C ASN A 64 12.08 6.15 6.65
N TYR A 65 11.26 6.07 5.62
CA TYR A 65 11.70 5.90 4.22
C TYR A 65 12.55 7.05 3.71
N LEU A 66 12.27 8.28 4.15
CA LEU A 66 13.01 9.45 3.71
C LEU A 66 14.45 9.41 4.21
N ASP A 67 14.62 9.07 5.51
CA ASP A 67 15.94 8.92 6.11
C ASP A 67 16.68 7.71 5.56
N ALA A 68 15.98 6.59 5.33
CA ALA A 68 16.55 5.43 4.66
C ALA A 68 17.15 5.77 3.28
N VAL A 69 16.48 6.62 2.49
CA VAL A 69 17.00 7.09 1.19
C VAL A 69 18.30 7.84 1.36
N ASP A 70 18.43 8.74 2.36
CA ASP A 70 19.64 9.50 2.59
C ASP A 70 20.81 8.57 2.95
N TYR A 71 20.57 7.56 3.79
CA TYR A 71 21.57 6.57 4.16
C TYR A 71 22.01 5.68 2.98
N TYR A 72 21.08 5.21 2.16
CA TYR A 72 21.41 4.46 0.94
C TYR A 72 22.15 5.33 -0.09
N GLN A 73 21.79 6.60 -0.23
CA GLN A 73 22.51 7.53 -1.10
C GLN A 73 23.94 7.77 -0.60
N ALA A 74 24.13 7.88 0.71
CA ALA A 74 25.47 7.97 1.31
C ALA A 74 26.27 6.68 1.08
N ALA A 75 25.67 5.50 1.27
CA ALA A 75 26.30 4.21 0.99
C ALA A 75 26.67 4.04 -0.50
N LEU A 76 25.95 4.72 -1.39
CA LEU A 76 26.15 4.66 -2.85
C LEU A 76 27.34 5.55 -3.30
N ARG A 77 27.91 6.41 -2.43
CA ARG A 77 29.07 7.24 -2.77
C ARG A 77 30.25 6.34 -3.17
N GLY A 78 30.79 6.57 -4.36
CA GLY A 78 31.88 5.74 -4.92
C GLY A 78 31.43 4.36 -5.46
N ARG A 79 30.13 4.03 -5.43
CA ARG A 79 29.54 2.77 -5.89
C ARG A 79 28.30 3.02 -6.75
N GLN A 80 28.37 3.97 -7.65
CA GLN A 80 27.21 4.50 -8.37
C GLN A 80 26.44 3.46 -9.20
N ASP A 81 27.04 2.30 -9.46
CA ASP A 81 26.46 1.19 -10.21
C ASP A 81 25.98 0.03 -9.32
N ASN A 82 25.85 0.25 -8.01
CA ASN A 82 25.30 -0.77 -7.12
C ASN A 82 23.77 -0.90 -7.33
N ALA A 83 23.37 -1.85 -8.18
CA ALA A 83 21.96 -2.09 -8.52
C ALA A 83 21.08 -2.37 -7.29
N THR A 84 21.60 -3.11 -6.31
CA THR A 84 20.88 -3.45 -5.07
C THR A 84 20.56 -2.21 -4.24
N LEU A 85 21.54 -1.33 -4.00
CA LEU A 85 21.30 -0.07 -3.27
C LEU A 85 20.34 0.85 -4.01
N ILE A 86 20.48 0.95 -5.33
CA ILE A 86 19.58 1.75 -6.16
C ILE A 86 18.15 1.19 -6.10
N ASN A 87 18.00 -0.15 -6.11
CA ASN A 87 16.72 -0.81 -5.94
C ASN A 87 16.10 -0.52 -4.55
N LYS A 88 16.89 -0.55 -3.46
CA LYS A 88 16.44 -0.19 -2.11
C LYS A 88 15.94 1.27 -2.04
N ILE A 89 16.61 2.20 -2.71
CA ILE A 89 16.13 3.60 -2.85
C ILE A 89 14.78 3.63 -3.56
N GLY A 90 14.65 2.90 -4.67
CA GLY A 90 13.40 2.79 -5.41
C GLY A 90 12.25 2.24 -4.55
N ILE A 91 12.52 1.26 -3.70
CA ILE A 91 11.52 0.70 -2.76
C ILE A 91 11.05 1.79 -1.78
N CYS A 92 11.94 2.54 -1.16
CA CYS A 92 11.56 3.63 -0.26
C CYS A 92 10.71 4.70 -0.98
N GLN A 93 11.09 5.08 -2.20
CA GLN A 93 10.34 6.02 -3.01
C GLN A 93 8.93 5.50 -3.37
N LEU A 94 8.81 4.21 -3.66
CA LEU A 94 7.52 3.57 -3.93
C LEU A 94 6.64 3.55 -2.68
N MET A 95 7.21 3.25 -1.51
CA MET A 95 6.48 3.26 -0.23
C MET A 95 5.98 4.66 0.13
N MET A 96 6.71 5.70 -0.25
CA MET A 96 6.27 7.11 -0.16
C MET A 96 5.33 7.54 -1.29
N GLN A 97 4.93 6.63 -2.18
CA GLN A 97 4.10 6.90 -3.37
C GLN A 97 4.74 7.87 -4.39
N HIS A 98 6.04 8.04 -4.32
CA HIS A 98 6.80 8.84 -5.28
C HIS A 98 7.06 8.03 -6.57
N TYR A 99 5.99 7.64 -7.27
CA TYR A 99 6.01 6.68 -8.37
C TYR A 99 6.97 7.06 -9.51
N LYS A 100 7.09 8.34 -9.83
CA LYS A 100 8.00 8.81 -10.89
C LYS A 100 9.47 8.62 -10.50
N GLN A 101 9.82 8.89 -9.23
CA GLN A 101 11.17 8.69 -8.73
C GLN A 101 11.47 7.20 -8.59
N ALA A 102 10.56 6.42 -8.01
CA ALA A 102 10.69 4.96 -7.89
C ALA A 102 10.96 4.30 -9.25
N LYS A 103 10.17 4.65 -10.28
CA LYS A 103 10.40 4.17 -11.64
C LYS A 103 11.82 4.47 -12.12
N LYS A 104 12.29 5.73 -11.99
CA LYS A 104 13.66 6.11 -12.40
C LYS A 104 14.73 5.32 -11.65
N SER A 105 14.54 5.09 -10.34
CA SER A 105 15.48 4.31 -9.53
C SER A 105 15.53 2.85 -9.98
N PHE A 106 14.38 2.21 -10.22
CA PHE A 106 14.36 0.82 -10.72
C PHE A 106 14.95 0.71 -12.14
N GLU A 107 14.63 1.64 -13.04
CA GLU A 107 15.26 1.69 -14.37
C GLU A 107 16.78 1.85 -14.29
N ARG A 108 17.27 2.70 -13.36
CA ARG A 108 18.71 2.86 -13.10
C ARG A 108 19.32 1.57 -12.54
N ALA A 109 18.65 0.89 -11.60
CA ALA A 109 19.10 -0.40 -11.09
C ALA A 109 19.23 -1.43 -12.20
N LEU A 110 18.24 -1.49 -13.10
CA LEU A 110 18.25 -2.38 -14.28
C LEU A 110 19.27 -1.98 -15.36
N HIS A 111 19.67 -0.72 -15.40
CA HIS A 111 20.80 -0.30 -16.24
C HIS A 111 22.13 -0.79 -15.68
N ALA A 112 22.28 -0.77 -14.36
CA ALA A 112 23.47 -1.27 -13.66
C ALA A 112 23.54 -2.81 -13.67
N ASP A 113 22.40 -3.49 -13.48
CA ASP A 113 22.29 -4.94 -13.56
C ASP A 113 21.01 -5.37 -14.29
N ARG A 114 21.14 -5.85 -15.51
CA ARG A 114 20.01 -6.29 -16.34
C ARG A 114 19.38 -7.60 -15.87
N ASN A 115 20.04 -8.32 -14.96
CA ASN A 115 19.55 -9.58 -14.41
C ASN A 115 18.99 -9.41 -12.99
N HIS A 116 18.73 -8.19 -12.54
CA HIS A 116 18.16 -7.92 -11.23
C HIS A 116 16.64 -8.18 -11.22
N ALA A 117 16.24 -9.42 -10.94
CA ALA A 117 14.84 -9.86 -10.97
C ALA A 117 13.93 -9.00 -10.06
N ASP A 118 14.38 -8.71 -8.84
CA ASP A 118 13.59 -7.89 -7.89
C ASP A 118 13.35 -6.47 -8.40
N ALA A 119 14.30 -5.88 -9.13
CA ALA A 119 14.11 -4.55 -9.71
C ALA A 119 13.06 -4.56 -10.83
N TYR A 120 12.99 -5.63 -11.64
CA TYR A 120 11.89 -5.82 -12.59
C TYR A 120 10.54 -5.98 -11.86
N ASN A 121 10.47 -6.82 -10.82
CA ASN A 121 9.25 -6.97 -10.02
C ASN A 121 8.80 -5.62 -9.44
N ASN A 122 9.70 -4.87 -8.83
CA ASN A 122 9.41 -3.59 -8.19
C ASN A 122 9.01 -2.50 -9.19
N LEU A 123 9.59 -2.51 -10.39
CA LEU A 123 9.15 -1.69 -11.51
C LEU A 123 7.73 -2.08 -11.95
N GLY A 124 7.43 -3.38 -11.97
CA GLY A 124 6.08 -3.90 -12.20
C GLY A 124 5.07 -3.38 -11.18
N VAL A 125 5.40 -3.44 -9.88
CA VAL A 125 4.55 -2.88 -8.80
C VAL A 125 4.34 -1.38 -8.99
N THR A 126 5.37 -0.66 -9.42
CA THR A 126 5.26 0.78 -9.71
C THR A 126 4.29 1.06 -10.87
N TYR A 127 4.36 0.28 -11.95
CA TYR A 127 3.40 0.41 -13.04
C TYR A 127 1.97 0.02 -12.63
N TYR A 128 1.83 -1.02 -11.81
CA TYR A 128 0.54 -1.41 -11.26
C TYR A 128 -0.09 -0.29 -10.42
N ALA A 129 0.68 0.36 -9.55
CA ALA A 129 0.21 1.44 -8.69
C ALA A 129 -0.34 2.66 -9.47
N VAL A 130 0.08 2.84 -10.72
CA VAL A 130 -0.46 3.86 -11.63
C VAL A 130 -1.44 3.27 -12.67
N HIS A 131 -2.00 2.09 -12.39
CA HIS A 131 -2.98 1.37 -13.21
C HIS A 131 -2.50 1.00 -14.63
N ASN A 132 -1.19 1.02 -14.88
CA ASN A 132 -0.62 0.53 -16.13
C ASN A 132 -0.35 -0.97 -16.06
N TYR A 133 -1.43 -1.76 -16.02
CA TYR A 133 -1.37 -3.21 -15.82
C TYR A 133 -0.60 -3.95 -16.93
N ASN A 134 -0.68 -3.48 -18.19
CA ASN A 134 0.07 -4.11 -19.28
C ASN A 134 1.58 -3.95 -19.10
N ALA A 135 2.03 -2.77 -18.72
CA ALA A 135 3.45 -2.55 -18.43
C ALA A 135 3.89 -3.34 -17.19
N ALA A 136 3.04 -3.42 -16.15
CA ALA A 136 3.30 -4.20 -14.96
C ALA A 136 3.52 -5.69 -15.29
N ILE A 137 2.59 -6.31 -16.01
CA ILE A 137 2.67 -7.72 -16.42
C ILE A 137 3.96 -7.98 -17.19
N LYS A 138 4.33 -7.10 -18.14
CA LYS A 138 5.57 -7.23 -18.90
C LYS A 138 6.82 -7.23 -18.01
N GLN A 139 6.83 -6.44 -16.93
CA GLN A 139 7.98 -6.40 -16.03
C GLN A 139 8.00 -7.66 -15.13
N TYR A 140 6.85 -8.12 -14.62
CA TYR A 140 6.77 -9.37 -13.86
C TYR A 140 7.20 -10.58 -14.69
N GLN A 141 6.83 -10.65 -15.96
CA GLN A 141 7.30 -11.70 -16.86
C GLN A 141 8.82 -11.72 -17.00
N LYS A 142 9.47 -10.54 -17.07
CA LYS A 142 10.93 -10.45 -17.08
C LYS A 142 11.54 -10.88 -15.75
N ALA A 143 10.93 -10.51 -14.61
CA ALA A 143 11.38 -10.94 -13.29
C ALA A 143 11.34 -12.48 -13.18
N ILE A 144 10.22 -13.08 -13.58
CA ILE A 144 10.00 -14.54 -13.58
C ILE A 144 10.98 -15.26 -14.54
N ALA A 145 11.27 -14.67 -15.70
CA ALA A 145 12.22 -15.25 -16.65
C ALA A 145 13.65 -15.32 -16.09
N ILE A 146 14.01 -14.41 -15.17
CA ILE A 146 15.31 -14.39 -14.49
C ILE A 146 15.29 -15.29 -13.24
N LYS A 147 14.21 -15.22 -12.46
CA LYS A 147 14.02 -15.94 -11.20
C LYS A 147 12.59 -16.47 -11.12
N ASN A 148 12.42 -17.76 -11.36
CA ASN A 148 11.10 -18.40 -11.47
C ASN A 148 10.60 -19.06 -10.18
N ASP A 149 11.36 -18.98 -9.09
CA ASP A 149 11.07 -19.57 -7.79
C ASP A 149 10.55 -18.54 -6.75
N ALA A 150 10.21 -17.34 -7.17
CA ALA A 150 9.72 -16.29 -6.30
C ALA A 150 8.18 -16.18 -6.37
N ALA A 151 7.50 -16.77 -5.40
CA ALA A 151 6.02 -16.75 -5.30
C ALA A 151 5.42 -15.35 -5.42
N SER A 152 6.08 -14.32 -4.86
CA SER A 152 5.65 -12.93 -4.91
C SER A 152 5.57 -12.36 -6.33
N PHE A 153 6.40 -12.82 -7.27
CA PHE A 153 6.37 -12.35 -8.66
C PHE A 153 5.12 -12.83 -9.37
N TYR A 154 4.75 -14.10 -9.16
CA TYR A 154 3.51 -14.67 -9.68
C TYR A 154 2.28 -14.04 -9.04
N SER A 155 2.28 -13.86 -7.71
CA SER A 155 1.20 -13.19 -7.00
C SER A 155 0.96 -11.77 -7.53
N ASN A 156 2.03 -10.97 -7.72
CA ASN A 156 1.94 -9.62 -8.28
C ASN A 156 1.42 -9.62 -9.72
N MET A 157 1.88 -10.57 -10.54
CA MET A 157 1.40 -10.73 -11.92
C MET A 157 -0.08 -11.11 -11.95
N GLY A 158 -0.51 -12.02 -11.07
CA GLY A 158 -1.92 -12.38 -10.90
C GLY A 158 -2.77 -11.18 -10.52
N THR A 159 -2.31 -10.36 -9.58
CA THR A 159 -3.00 -9.13 -9.17
C THR A 159 -3.12 -8.12 -10.33
N ALA A 160 -2.12 -8.04 -11.20
CA ALA A 160 -2.20 -7.19 -12.38
C ALA A 160 -3.19 -7.74 -13.43
N TYR A 161 -3.26 -9.05 -13.63
CA TYR A 161 -4.29 -9.68 -14.46
C TYR A 161 -5.69 -9.48 -13.86
N PHE A 162 -5.81 -9.59 -12.54
CA PHE A 162 -7.06 -9.33 -11.83
C PHE A 162 -7.53 -7.89 -12.06
N GLY A 163 -6.65 -6.88 -11.95
CA GLY A 163 -6.94 -5.49 -12.27
C GLY A 163 -7.42 -5.26 -13.71
N LYS A 164 -7.00 -6.12 -14.64
CA LYS A 164 -7.50 -6.15 -16.02
C LYS A 164 -8.82 -6.93 -16.21
N ARG A 165 -9.39 -7.49 -15.16
CA ARG A 165 -10.54 -8.40 -15.23
C ARG A 165 -10.24 -9.70 -16.01
N GLN A 166 -8.99 -10.06 -16.17
CA GLN A 166 -8.53 -11.31 -16.78
C GLN A 166 -8.39 -12.39 -15.70
N PHE A 167 -9.53 -12.84 -15.16
CA PHE A 167 -9.56 -13.69 -13.96
C PHE A 167 -8.96 -15.08 -14.16
N VAL A 168 -9.08 -15.65 -15.37
CA VAL A 168 -8.46 -16.96 -15.68
C VAL A 168 -6.94 -16.89 -15.55
N GLN A 169 -6.33 -15.87 -16.13
CA GLN A 169 -4.88 -15.65 -16.06
C GLN A 169 -4.46 -15.30 -14.63
N ALA A 170 -5.28 -14.55 -13.90
CA ALA A 170 -5.02 -14.23 -12.49
C ALA A 170 -4.97 -15.51 -11.64
N ILE A 171 -5.96 -16.40 -11.78
CA ILE A 171 -6.02 -17.67 -11.04
C ILE A 171 -4.78 -18.51 -11.36
N GLN A 172 -4.39 -18.65 -12.62
CA GLN A 172 -3.20 -19.43 -12.99
C GLN A 172 -1.92 -18.88 -12.37
N CYS A 173 -1.77 -17.56 -12.29
CA CYS A 173 -0.64 -16.95 -11.61
C CYS A 173 -0.68 -17.20 -10.08
N TYR A 174 -1.86 -17.16 -9.47
CA TYR A 174 -2.00 -17.44 -8.03
C TYR A 174 -1.76 -18.93 -7.72
N GLU A 175 -2.12 -19.84 -8.61
CA GLU A 175 -1.78 -21.26 -8.51
C GLU A 175 -0.27 -21.44 -8.43
N ASN A 176 0.47 -20.87 -9.39
CA ASN A 176 1.93 -20.91 -9.37
C ASN A 176 2.53 -20.28 -8.10
N ALA A 177 1.92 -19.20 -7.60
CA ALA A 177 2.37 -18.57 -6.36
C ALA A 177 2.16 -19.48 -5.13
N VAL A 178 1.01 -20.14 -5.02
CA VAL A 178 0.69 -21.08 -3.92
C VAL A 178 1.53 -22.36 -4.03
N GLU A 179 1.82 -22.84 -5.22
CA GLU A 179 2.70 -23.98 -5.45
C GLU A 179 4.13 -23.71 -4.92
N LEU A 180 4.63 -22.51 -5.10
CA LEU A 180 5.94 -22.09 -4.59
C LEU A 180 5.92 -21.74 -3.10
N ASP A 181 4.82 -21.17 -2.62
CA ASP A 181 4.65 -20.78 -1.22
C ASP A 181 3.17 -20.90 -0.82
N PRO A 182 2.76 -22.01 -0.19
CA PRO A 182 1.37 -22.22 0.19
C PRO A 182 0.77 -21.17 1.10
N GLU A 183 1.60 -20.40 1.81
CA GLU A 183 1.17 -19.37 2.75
C GLU A 183 1.28 -17.95 2.18
N ILE A 184 1.57 -17.81 0.87
CA ILE A 184 1.84 -16.50 0.24
C ILE A 184 0.74 -15.47 0.49
N PHE A 185 -0.52 -15.88 0.59
CA PHE A 185 -1.65 -15.00 0.83
C PHE A 185 -2.05 -14.87 2.30
N ASP A 186 -1.50 -15.71 3.18
CA ASP A 186 -1.84 -15.73 4.61
C ASP A 186 -0.93 -14.82 5.44
N ARG A 187 0.28 -14.55 4.96
CA ARG A 187 1.25 -13.71 5.67
C ARG A 187 0.98 -12.24 5.42
N SER A 188 0.92 -11.47 6.50
CA SER A 188 0.79 -10.01 6.44
C SER A 188 2.10 -9.30 6.04
N SER A 189 3.25 -9.96 6.24
CA SER A 189 4.58 -9.45 5.86
C SER A 189 5.22 -10.38 4.84
N HIS A 190 5.34 -9.94 3.62
CA HIS A 190 5.93 -10.71 2.54
C HIS A 190 7.34 -10.18 2.25
N ALA A 191 8.26 -11.08 1.97
CA ALA A 191 9.53 -10.71 1.36
C ALA A 191 9.26 -10.15 -0.04
N GLY A 192 9.29 -8.84 -0.18
CA GLY A 192 9.06 -8.14 -1.44
C GLY A 192 7.86 -7.19 -1.42
N LEU A 193 7.77 -6.37 -2.46
CA LEU A 193 6.64 -5.46 -2.67
C LEU A 193 5.48 -6.21 -3.30
N GLN A 194 4.28 -5.99 -2.75
CA GLN A 194 3.03 -6.52 -3.30
C GLN A 194 2.16 -5.42 -3.90
N ALA A 195 1.49 -5.75 -4.99
CA ALA A 195 0.44 -4.94 -5.57
C ALA A 195 -0.80 -4.97 -4.66
N LYS A 196 -1.36 -3.78 -4.37
CA LYS A 196 -2.57 -3.64 -3.53
C LYS A 196 -3.79 -3.50 -4.41
N LEU A 197 -4.88 -4.18 -4.04
CA LEU A 197 -6.16 -4.06 -4.75
C LEU A 197 -6.77 -2.66 -4.53
N PRO A 198 -7.34 -2.07 -5.59
CA PRO A 198 -7.74 -0.67 -5.58
C PRO A 198 -9.03 -0.37 -4.82
N SER A 199 -9.97 -1.32 -4.74
CA SER A 199 -11.29 -1.09 -4.14
C SER A 199 -11.75 -2.21 -3.19
N PRO A 200 -12.70 -1.93 -2.28
CA PRO A 200 -13.32 -2.97 -1.46
C PRO A 200 -14.01 -4.08 -2.28
N GLU A 201 -14.70 -3.70 -3.36
CA GLU A 201 -15.35 -4.67 -4.26
C GLU A 201 -14.34 -5.58 -4.95
N ASP A 202 -13.20 -5.04 -5.35
CA ASP A 202 -12.12 -5.83 -5.92
C ASP A 202 -11.52 -6.77 -4.86
N ARG A 203 -11.43 -6.36 -3.58
CA ARG A 203 -10.99 -7.23 -2.48
C ARG A 203 -11.96 -8.38 -2.25
N ALA A 204 -13.26 -8.08 -2.13
CA ALA A 204 -14.30 -9.10 -1.96
C ALA A 204 -14.28 -10.15 -3.08
N HIS A 205 -14.12 -9.71 -4.32
CA HIS A 205 -13.98 -10.63 -5.46
C HIS A 205 -12.65 -11.40 -5.41
N TYR A 206 -11.56 -10.75 -5.04
CA TYR A 206 -10.25 -11.37 -4.89
C TYR A 206 -10.28 -12.48 -3.83
N ASP A 207 -10.88 -12.22 -2.67
CA ASP A 207 -11.03 -13.22 -1.63
C ASP A 207 -11.89 -14.40 -2.08
N PHE A 208 -12.92 -14.17 -2.89
CA PHE A 208 -13.68 -15.25 -3.52
C PHE A 208 -12.82 -16.08 -4.49
N VAL A 209 -11.98 -15.43 -5.29
CA VAL A 209 -11.04 -16.10 -6.19
C VAL A 209 -10.03 -16.95 -5.40
N LEU A 210 -9.51 -16.45 -4.28
CA LEU A 210 -8.63 -17.24 -3.40
C LEU A 210 -9.37 -18.39 -2.73
N ALA A 211 -10.63 -18.19 -2.30
CA ALA A 211 -11.44 -19.28 -1.78
C ALA A 211 -11.60 -20.42 -2.80
N LYS A 212 -11.82 -20.08 -4.05
CA LYS A 212 -11.92 -21.01 -5.17
C LYS A 212 -10.60 -21.74 -5.42
N LEU A 213 -9.48 -21.01 -5.42
CA LEU A 213 -8.14 -21.56 -5.56
C LEU A 213 -7.84 -22.62 -4.48
N TYR A 214 -8.06 -22.27 -3.21
CA TYR A 214 -7.83 -23.20 -2.10
C TYR A 214 -8.81 -24.38 -2.07
N ALA A 215 -10.06 -24.19 -2.49
CA ALA A 215 -11.02 -25.29 -2.65
C ALA A 215 -10.53 -26.31 -3.70
N ARG A 216 -9.99 -25.83 -4.81
CA ARG A 216 -9.40 -26.65 -5.88
C ARG A 216 -8.16 -27.40 -5.41
N ALA A 217 -7.34 -26.76 -4.57
CA ALA A 217 -6.16 -27.38 -3.94
C ALA A 217 -6.52 -28.39 -2.81
N GLY A 218 -7.80 -28.52 -2.43
CA GLY A 218 -8.24 -29.37 -1.31
C GLY A 218 -8.01 -28.76 0.07
N GLU A 219 -7.58 -27.50 0.14
CA GLU A 219 -7.30 -26.75 1.36
C GLU A 219 -8.58 -26.13 1.94
N ASN A 220 -9.49 -27.00 2.42
CA ASN A 220 -10.83 -26.59 2.83
C ASN A 220 -10.84 -25.49 3.90
N GLU A 221 -9.92 -25.53 4.87
CA GLU A 221 -9.85 -24.52 5.92
C GLU A 221 -9.53 -23.14 5.38
N ARG A 222 -8.52 -23.04 4.51
CA ARG A 222 -8.17 -21.77 3.85
C ARG A 222 -9.29 -21.29 2.94
N SER A 223 -9.89 -22.22 2.19
CA SER A 223 -11.02 -21.90 1.32
C SER A 223 -12.19 -21.30 2.11
N LEU A 224 -12.60 -21.92 3.23
CA LEU A 224 -13.67 -21.38 4.10
C LEU A 224 -13.32 -20.01 4.67
N ARG A 225 -12.07 -19.79 5.08
CA ARG A 225 -11.60 -18.52 5.60
C ARG A 225 -11.70 -17.40 4.56
N TYR A 226 -11.25 -17.64 3.33
CA TYR A 226 -11.34 -16.66 2.26
C TYR A 226 -12.78 -16.47 1.76
N LEU A 227 -13.59 -17.53 1.76
CA LEU A 227 -15.02 -17.44 1.47
C LEU A 227 -15.74 -16.55 2.49
N LYS A 228 -15.42 -16.71 3.78
CA LYS A 228 -15.94 -15.84 4.85
C LYS A 228 -15.56 -14.40 4.64
N LYS A 229 -14.29 -14.10 4.32
CA LYS A 229 -13.84 -12.73 4.02
C LYS A 229 -14.61 -12.13 2.84
N ALA A 230 -14.75 -12.87 1.73
CA ALA A 230 -15.51 -12.43 0.58
C ALA A 230 -16.97 -12.09 0.93
N MET A 231 -17.58 -12.88 1.83
CA MET A 231 -18.94 -12.63 2.34
C MET A 231 -18.99 -11.37 3.21
N GLU A 232 -18.06 -11.21 4.14
CA GLU A 232 -17.97 -10.05 5.05
C GLU A 232 -17.72 -8.74 4.26
N GLU A 233 -16.96 -8.80 3.17
CA GLU A 233 -16.70 -7.66 2.28
C GLU A 233 -17.80 -7.46 1.22
N GLY A 234 -18.86 -8.29 1.23
CA GLY A 234 -20.05 -8.09 0.42
C GLY A 234 -19.94 -8.56 -1.03
N TYR A 235 -19.21 -9.64 -1.32
CA TYR A 235 -19.13 -10.18 -2.67
C TYR A 235 -20.50 -10.63 -3.19
N ARG A 236 -21.00 -9.98 -4.26
CA ARG A 236 -22.34 -10.20 -4.80
C ARG A 236 -22.51 -11.57 -5.46
N GLY A 237 -21.42 -12.15 -5.99
CA GLY A 237 -21.43 -13.46 -6.66
C GLY A 237 -21.34 -14.66 -5.72
N ILE A 238 -21.55 -14.50 -4.41
CA ILE A 238 -21.33 -15.55 -3.42
C ILE A 238 -22.14 -16.82 -3.69
N LYS A 239 -23.31 -16.71 -4.34
CA LYS A 239 -24.16 -17.86 -4.70
C LYS A 239 -23.52 -18.78 -5.74
N ASP A 240 -22.46 -18.33 -6.42
CA ASP A 240 -21.76 -19.14 -7.41
C ASP A 240 -21.01 -20.33 -6.75
N VAL A 241 -20.75 -20.28 -5.42
CA VAL A 241 -20.20 -21.44 -4.69
C VAL A 241 -21.03 -22.71 -4.82
N TYR A 242 -22.32 -22.60 -5.10
CA TYR A 242 -23.20 -23.76 -5.29
C TYR A 242 -23.12 -24.37 -6.70
N LYS A 243 -22.64 -23.59 -7.68
CA LYS A 243 -22.59 -23.96 -9.10
C LYS A 243 -21.16 -24.31 -9.55
N ASP A 244 -20.16 -23.63 -9.02
CA ASP A 244 -18.77 -23.82 -9.39
C ASP A 244 -18.26 -25.19 -8.95
N GLY A 245 -17.71 -25.95 -9.91
CA GLY A 245 -17.21 -27.30 -9.69
C GLY A 245 -16.07 -27.37 -8.69
N GLU A 246 -15.26 -26.32 -8.60
CA GLU A 246 -14.12 -26.22 -7.70
C GLU A 246 -14.53 -26.33 -6.23
N PHE A 247 -15.73 -25.87 -5.85
CA PHE A 247 -16.24 -26.00 -4.50
C PHE A 247 -16.93 -27.36 -4.21
N SER A 248 -16.89 -28.32 -5.13
CA SER A 248 -17.57 -29.60 -4.99
C SER A 248 -17.18 -30.36 -3.74
N THR A 249 -15.91 -30.38 -3.37
CA THR A 249 -15.38 -30.98 -2.17
C THR A 249 -15.73 -30.18 -0.93
N LEU A 250 -15.60 -28.84 -1.01
CA LEU A 250 -15.91 -27.94 0.08
C LEU A 250 -17.37 -28.01 0.52
N ARG A 251 -18.30 -28.17 -0.44
CA ARG A 251 -19.73 -28.32 -0.14
C ARG A 251 -20.08 -29.55 0.70
N LYS A 252 -19.18 -30.53 0.79
CA LYS A 252 -19.34 -31.73 1.66
C LYS A 252 -18.84 -31.50 3.09
N ASP A 253 -18.12 -30.40 3.32
CA ASP A 253 -17.61 -30.03 4.64
C ASP A 253 -18.77 -29.42 5.47
N PRO A 254 -19.09 -29.93 6.67
CA PRO A 254 -20.17 -29.40 7.52
C PRO A 254 -20.03 -27.91 7.79
N ARG A 255 -18.80 -27.41 7.95
CA ARG A 255 -18.47 -26.01 8.21
C ARG A 255 -18.91 -25.08 7.06
N PHE A 256 -18.96 -25.61 5.82
CA PHE A 256 -19.49 -24.86 4.68
C PHE A 256 -20.97 -24.54 4.87
N THR A 257 -21.77 -25.54 5.30
CA THR A 257 -23.21 -25.35 5.54
C THR A 257 -23.43 -24.33 6.66
N GLU A 258 -22.66 -24.41 7.74
CA GLU A 258 -22.71 -23.46 8.85
C GLU A 258 -22.36 -22.03 8.40
N LEU A 259 -21.28 -21.88 7.63
CA LEU A 259 -20.84 -20.59 7.10
C LEU A 259 -21.91 -19.97 6.19
N MET A 260 -22.50 -20.75 5.29
CA MET A 260 -23.50 -20.26 4.35
C MET A 260 -24.84 -19.94 5.02
N ALA A 261 -25.20 -20.66 6.11
CA ALA A 261 -26.39 -20.38 6.91
C ALA A 261 -26.23 -19.08 7.73
N ALA A 262 -25.06 -18.82 8.29
CA ALA A 262 -24.78 -17.61 9.07
C ALA A 262 -24.94 -16.31 8.25
N LYS A 263 -24.83 -16.39 6.92
CA LYS A 263 -24.98 -15.25 6.01
C LYS A 263 -26.40 -14.69 5.96
N THR A 264 -27.42 -15.51 6.11
CA THR A 264 -28.82 -15.08 6.00
C THR A 264 -29.24 -14.04 7.03
N LEU A 265 -28.39 -13.77 8.05
CA LEU A 265 -28.63 -12.79 9.10
C LEU A 265 -27.97 -11.43 8.87
N ALA A 266 -27.10 -11.29 7.87
CA ALA A 266 -26.21 -10.11 7.74
C ALA A 266 -26.40 -9.23 6.49
N ILE A 267 -27.28 -9.58 5.54
CA ILE A 267 -27.48 -8.78 4.31
C ILE A 267 -28.98 -8.51 4.15
N PRO A 268 -29.42 -7.24 4.26
CA PRO A 268 -30.73 -6.83 3.75
C PRO A 268 -30.76 -7.01 2.23
N ASP A 269 -31.88 -7.50 1.71
CA ASP A 269 -32.14 -7.68 0.27
C ASP A 269 -32.02 -6.39 -0.52
#